data_84117704f922b5cf9538b0e04996d1d6
#
_entry.id   84117704f922b5cf9538b0e04996d1d6
#
_cell.length_a   1.000
_cell.length_b   1.000
_cell.length_c   1.000
_cell.angle_alpha   90.00
_cell.angle_beta   90.00
_cell.angle_gamma   90.00
#
_symmetry.space_group_name_H-M   'P 1'
#
loop_
_entity.id
_entity.type
_entity.pdbx_description
1 polymer ?
#
loop_
_entity_poly.entity_id
_entity_poly.type
_entity_poly.pdbx_seq_one_letter_code
_entity_poly.pdbx_strand_id
1 'polypeptide(L)'
;MQGDGFPCNYFMKNFKLITKNRKQIESLVLGAFLSNLDFYGTYNKISDKDFRIEEIKFFFNIGKTISKKYKELDEFSVMELISGNKESKIKYEKYGSWDAIEEYIDNSNSNNIDAYIDNLAKNNYLLYLDEKGIDLVEEIEIEGTMISPLDLFSTWTCAEVGAFYEGIVAKGEVQSINKKYKRESLLFSDEEIINLQDKVEAGTPYNIIFEYTDKEIGMGDSEEPRYIYGLPLTSNKTSGMGKGGGVSFIAGYSGIGKSTLTFIDIILPLIYQGEKIVMFSNEQGSLYFKTILYSFVAYNVFGYKNLRRSDIINGEFDAESLEIMKKVKKFLQDREYDELLTFYELEDFDISEILKVATSLVTHEGYTGILVDTFKSEDMADAQYVGKILENAKQIDKFGNKYKILTFLTMQLTPATTDKNAYLTVGELSECKAIVTVADLLFLVRRVINDLELDEKNKKYYLNPYRLKYNEVTEEYEREYIQFDEEDLKKDYRLVFLTKSRRGGDGMIILLRFNGTTGWFKEIGYVSHVYRGPLSY
;
A
#
# COMPACT_ATOMS: atom_id res chain seq x y z
N MET A 1 -28.96 48.17 -6.80
CA MET A 1 -28.30 47.21 -7.70
C MET A 1 -28.76 45.84 -7.26
N GLN A 2 -29.51 45.21 -8.14
CA GLN A 2 -30.19 43.95 -7.92
C GLN A 2 -29.16 42.83 -7.85
N GLY A 3 -29.26 41.98 -6.81
CA GLY A 3 -28.46 40.78 -6.70
C GLY A 3 -29.01 39.72 -7.65
N ASP A 4 -28.19 39.30 -8.60
CA ASP A 4 -28.49 38.16 -9.46
C ASP A 4 -28.43 36.87 -8.62
N GLY A 5 -29.62 36.36 -8.32
CA GLY A 5 -29.80 35.04 -7.74
C GLY A 5 -29.31 33.98 -8.73
N PHE A 6 -28.40 33.13 -8.28
CA PHE A 6 -28.08 31.91 -9.01
C PHE A 6 -29.37 31.11 -9.26
N PRO A 7 -29.66 30.68 -10.48
CA PRO A 7 -30.83 29.89 -10.76
C PRO A 7 -30.67 28.50 -10.10
N CYS A 8 -31.41 28.29 -9.04
CA CYS A 8 -31.57 27.01 -8.38
C CYS A 8 -32.49 26.10 -9.22
N ASN A 9 -32.00 25.62 -10.36
CA ASN A 9 -32.70 24.64 -11.21
C ASN A 9 -31.67 23.73 -11.91
N TYR A 10 -30.76 23.13 -11.15
CA TYR A 10 -30.15 21.89 -11.60
C TYR A 10 -31.17 20.78 -11.35
N PHE A 11 -32.00 20.50 -12.35
CA PHE A 11 -32.80 19.27 -12.36
C PHE A 11 -31.82 18.09 -12.34
N MET A 12 -32.01 17.16 -11.41
CA MET A 12 -31.29 15.87 -11.39
C MET A 12 -31.49 15.19 -12.75
N LYS A 13 -30.51 15.25 -13.62
CA LYS A 13 -30.57 14.83 -15.03
C LYS A 13 -30.92 13.34 -15.15
N ASN A 14 -30.39 12.53 -14.23
CA ASN A 14 -30.47 11.08 -14.27
C ASN A 14 -31.39 10.48 -13.20
N PHE A 15 -32.17 11.30 -12.49
CA PHE A 15 -33.03 10.89 -11.37
C PHE A 15 -33.88 9.65 -11.67
N LYS A 16 -34.56 9.62 -12.82
CA LYS A 16 -35.41 8.49 -13.20
C LYS A 16 -34.66 7.18 -13.39
N LEU A 17 -33.45 7.26 -13.92
CA LEU A 17 -32.59 6.09 -14.14
C LEU A 17 -32.09 5.55 -12.80
N ILE A 18 -31.56 6.43 -11.96
CA ILE A 18 -30.98 6.06 -10.64
C ILE A 18 -32.09 5.50 -9.74
N THR A 19 -33.29 6.06 -9.79
CA THR A 19 -34.42 5.64 -8.93
C THR A 19 -35.28 4.50 -9.47
N LYS A 20 -34.92 3.93 -10.63
CA LYS A 20 -35.69 2.86 -11.27
C LYS A 20 -36.09 1.72 -10.32
N ASN A 21 -35.14 1.28 -9.48
CA ASN A 21 -35.31 0.19 -8.51
C ASN A 21 -35.48 0.70 -7.07
N ARG A 22 -35.66 2.00 -6.88
CA ARG A 22 -35.64 2.64 -5.56
C ARG A 22 -36.69 2.07 -4.61
N LYS A 23 -37.92 1.90 -5.09
CA LYS A 23 -39.02 1.36 -4.27
C LYS A 23 -38.68 -0.03 -3.76
N GLN A 24 -38.13 -0.89 -4.61
CA GLN A 24 -37.73 -2.24 -4.24
C GLN A 24 -36.61 -2.23 -3.19
N ILE A 25 -35.58 -1.40 -3.39
CA ILE A 25 -34.47 -1.29 -2.45
C ILE A 25 -34.97 -0.85 -1.07
N GLU A 26 -35.75 0.23 -1.01
CA GLU A 26 -36.29 0.73 0.26
C GLU A 26 -37.23 -0.27 0.94
N SER A 27 -38.06 -0.99 0.17
CA SER A 27 -38.94 -2.03 0.70
C SER A 27 -38.20 -3.19 1.32
N LEU A 28 -37.13 -3.66 0.68
CA LEU A 28 -36.29 -4.75 1.20
C LEU A 28 -35.57 -4.35 2.50
N VAL A 29 -35.05 -3.12 2.58
CA VAL A 29 -34.44 -2.60 3.82
C VAL A 29 -35.49 -2.51 4.91
N LEU A 30 -36.65 -1.88 4.63
CA LEU A 30 -37.73 -1.76 5.61
C LEU A 30 -38.18 -3.13 6.13
N GLY A 31 -38.46 -4.07 5.24
CA GLY A 31 -38.92 -5.41 5.63
C GLY A 31 -37.95 -6.15 6.51
N ALA A 32 -36.61 -6.05 6.22
CA ALA A 32 -35.59 -6.62 7.05
C ALA A 32 -35.55 -5.99 8.45
N PHE A 33 -35.69 -4.66 8.57
CA PHE A 33 -35.75 -3.98 9.87
C PHE A 33 -37.02 -4.34 10.67
N LEU A 34 -38.15 -4.52 9.99
CA LEU A 34 -39.41 -4.90 10.65
C LEU A 34 -39.40 -6.37 11.07
N SER A 35 -38.75 -7.24 10.30
CA SER A 35 -38.60 -8.67 10.65
C SER A 35 -37.64 -8.93 11.83
N ASN A 36 -36.71 -8.00 12.07
CA ASN A 36 -35.75 -8.11 13.17
C ASN A 36 -35.49 -6.73 13.80
N LEU A 37 -36.14 -6.44 14.90
CA LEU A 37 -36.09 -5.14 15.58
C LEU A 37 -34.70 -4.81 16.15
N ASP A 38 -33.82 -5.79 16.37
CA ASP A 38 -32.45 -5.56 16.86
C ASP A 38 -31.62 -4.78 15.82
N PHE A 39 -32.02 -4.80 14.55
CA PHE A 39 -31.34 -4.03 13.50
C PHE A 39 -31.40 -2.52 13.71
N TYR A 40 -32.43 -2.00 14.38
CA TYR A 40 -32.48 -0.56 14.74
C TYR A 40 -31.35 -0.15 15.72
N GLY A 41 -30.89 -1.09 16.53
CA GLY A 41 -29.71 -0.90 17.40
C GLY A 41 -28.38 -1.11 16.64
N THR A 42 -28.30 -2.20 15.89
CA THR A 42 -27.09 -2.59 15.15
C THR A 42 -26.74 -1.59 14.04
N TYR A 43 -27.72 -1.18 13.25
CA TYR A 43 -27.57 -0.24 12.14
C TYR A 43 -28.07 1.17 12.50
N ASN A 44 -27.69 1.67 13.66
CA ASN A 44 -28.19 2.92 14.26
C ASN A 44 -27.92 4.18 13.42
N LYS A 45 -27.07 4.12 12.41
CA LYS A 45 -26.81 5.21 11.45
C LYS A 45 -27.90 5.36 10.42
N ILE A 46 -28.73 4.32 10.19
CA ILE A 46 -29.86 4.38 9.27
C ILE A 46 -31.01 5.13 9.93
N SER A 47 -31.59 6.04 9.19
CA SER A 47 -32.68 6.91 9.64
C SER A 47 -33.75 7.05 8.56
N ASP A 48 -34.90 7.65 8.91
CA ASP A 48 -35.95 7.96 7.95
C ASP A 48 -35.50 8.90 6.82
N LYS A 49 -34.42 9.66 7.02
CA LYS A 49 -33.83 10.54 5.99
C LYS A 49 -33.20 9.78 4.84
N ASP A 50 -32.80 8.53 5.08
CA ASP A 50 -32.19 7.67 4.05
C ASP A 50 -33.22 7.13 3.06
N PHE A 51 -34.49 7.17 3.41
CA PHE A 51 -35.60 6.78 2.56
C PHE A 51 -36.23 8.00 1.88
N ARG A 52 -36.83 7.81 0.72
CA ARG A 52 -37.57 8.85 -0.02
C ARG A 52 -39.07 8.62 -0.05
N ILE A 53 -39.52 7.36 0.11
CA ILE A 53 -40.93 6.99 0.05
C ILE A 53 -41.57 7.23 1.41
N GLU A 54 -42.57 8.09 1.45
CA GLU A 54 -43.22 8.53 2.70
C GLU A 54 -43.87 7.39 3.49
N GLU A 55 -44.43 6.42 2.81
CA GLU A 55 -44.99 5.20 3.40
C GLU A 55 -43.89 4.41 4.13
N ILE A 56 -42.74 4.22 3.49
CA ILE A 56 -41.58 3.49 4.05
C ILE A 56 -41.02 4.25 5.25
N LYS A 57 -40.86 5.58 5.16
CA LYS A 57 -40.44 6.41 6.30
C LYS A 57 -41.36 6.23 7.49
N PHE A 58 -42.68 6.20 7.23
CA PHE A 58 -43.71 6.07 8.25
C PHE A 58 -43.56 4.72 8.99
N PHE A 59 -43.49 3.61 8.27
CA PHE A 59 -43.36 2.29 8.87
C PHE A 59 -41.99 2.09 9.51
N PHE A 60 -40.90 2.64 8.94
CA PHE A 60 -39.58 2.61 9.56
C PHE A 60 -39.57 3.30 10.93
N ASN A 61 -40.22 4.45 11.06
CA ASN A 61 -40.31 5.19 12.33
C ASN A 61 -41.23 4.45 13.35
N ILE A 62 -42.27 3.76 12.89
CA ILE A 62 -43.08 2.87 13.75
C ILE A 62 -42.18 1.76 14.32
N GLY A 63 -41.51 0.98 13.46
CA GLY A 63 -40.62 -0.09 13.88
C GLY A 63 -39.52 0.41 14.83
N LYS A 64 -38.89 1.55 14.50
CA LYS A 64 -37.87 2.19 15.36
C LYS A 64 -38.41 2.60 16.75
N THR A 65 -39.67 2.98 16.82
CA THR A 65 -40.26 3.35 18.11
C THR A 65 -40.60 2.10 18.93
N ILE A 66 -41.11 1.07 18.26
CA ILE A 66 -41.48 -0.20 18.88
C ILE A 66 -40.25 -0.95 19.37
N SER A 67 -39.13 -0.93 18.63
CA SER A 67 -37.87 -1.58 19.00
C SER A 67 -37.28 -1.15 20.35
N LYS A 68 -37.69 0.04 20.85
CA LYS A 68 -37.26 0.54 22.18
C LYS A 68 -37.98 -0.18 23.33
N LYS A 69 -39.12 -0.81 23.07
CA LYS A 69 -39.96 -1.39 24.11
C LYS A 69 -40.21 -2.90 23.91
N TYR A 70 -40.24 -3.34 22.67
CA TYR A 70 -40.56 -4.73 22.29
C TYR A 70 -39.41 -5.35 21.50
N LYS A 71 -39.28 -6.68 21.59
CA LYS A 71 -38.26 -7.45 20.83
C LYS A 71 -38.77 -7.90 19.46
N GLU A 72 -40.10 -8.04 19.32
CA GLU A 72 -40.73 -8.49 18.10
C GLU A 72 -41.85 -7.50 17.73
N LEU A 73 -42.13 -7.38 16.45
CA LEU A 73 -43.20 -6.56 15.91
C LEU A 73 -44.45 -7.40 15.76
N ASP A 74 -45.56 -6.91 16.28
CA ASP A 74 -46.90 -7.47 16.07
C ASP A 74 -47.94 -6.37 15.89
N GLU A 75 -49.11 -6.74 15.36
CA GLU A 75 -50.19 -5.80 15.09
C GLU A 75 -50.63 -5.05 16.35
N PHE A 76 -50.65 -5.75 17.50
CA PHE A 76 -51.06 -5.16 18.78
C PHE A 76 -50.12 -4.02 19.20
N SER A 77 -48.81 -4.23 19.11
CA SER A 77 -47.80 -3.22 19.47
C SER A 77 -47.88 -1.98 18.54
N VAL A 78 -48.18 -2.20 17.26
CA VAL A 78 -48.39 -1.10 16.30
C VAL A 78 -49.68 -0.35 16.64
N MET A 79 -50.78 -1.04 16.90
CA MET A 79 -52.05 -0.41 17.26
C MET A 79 -51.99 0.33 18.59
N GLU A 80 -51.27 -0.19 19.59
CA GLU A 80 -50.98 0.51 20.87
C GLU A 80 -50.26 1.84 20.61
N LEU A 81 -49.24 1.82 19.76
CA LEU A 81 -48.43 3.01 19.45
C LEU A 81 -49.26 4.11 18.75
N ILE A 82 -50.10 3.74 17.76
CA ILE A 82 -50.81 4.72 16.93
C ILE A 82 -52.16 5.15 17.52
N SER A 83 -52.70 4.40 18.50
CA SER A 83 -54.02 4.66 19.09
C SER A 83 -54.21 6.08 19.66
N GLY A 84 -53.12 6.64 20.22
CA GLY A 84 -53.12 7.98 20.78
C GLY A 84 -52.98 9.14 19.78
N ASN A 85 -52.73 8.85 18.48
CA ASN A 85 -52.46 9.86 17.47
C ASN A 85 -53.37 9.67 16.22
N LYS A 86 -54.34 10.55 16.06
CA LYS A 86 -55.33 10.49 14.97
C LYS A 86 -54.69 10.59 13.58
N GLU A 87 -53.63 11.40 13.43
CA GLU A 87 -52.92 11.54 12.15
C GLU A 87 -52.16 10.27 11.78
N SER A 88 -51.48 9.66 12.75
CA SER A 88 -50.79 8.38 12.56
C SER A 88 -51.74 7.26 12.19
N LYS A 89 -52.93 7.23 12.79
CA LYS A 89 -53.97 6.25 12.44
C LYS A 89 -54.44 6.39 11.00
N ILE A 90 -54.70 7.62 10.54
CA ILE A 90 -55.10 7.91 9.17
C ILE A 90 -54.00 7.49 8.18
N LYS A 91 -52.73 7.79 8.48
CA LYS A 91 -51.59 7.37 7.64
C LYS A 91 -51.44 5.86 7.59
N TYR A 92 -51.59 5.18 8.72
CA TYR A 92 -51.53 3.72 8.81
C TYR A 92 -52.58 3.05 7.92
N GLU A 93 -53.85 3.49 8.03
CA GLU A 93 -54.97 3.00 7.20
C GLU A 93 -54.72 3.30 5.71
N LYS A 94 -54.22 4.50 5.39
CA LYS A 94 -53.88 4.92 4.02
C LYS A 94 -52.80 4.06 3.38
N TYR A 95 -51.83 3.62 4.16
CA TYR A 95 -50.67 2.87 3.68
C TYR A 95 -50.86 1.35 3.74
N GLY A 96 -52.07 0.86 3.95
CA GLY A 96 -52.42 -0.55 3.86
C GLY A 96 -52.41 -1.31 5.19
N SER A 97 -52.25 -0.60 6.32
CA SER A 97 -52.36 -1.18 7.67
C SER A 97 -51.36 -2.29 7.94
N TRP A 98 -51.75 -3.31 8.70
CA TRP A 98 -50.91 -4.43 9.04
C TRP A 98 -50.49 -5.28 7.83
N ASP A 99 -51.42 -5.47 6.89
CA ASP A 99 -51.18 -6.24 5.66
C ASP A 99 -49.96 -5.71 4.87
N ALA A 100 -49.79 -4.38 4.83
CA ALA A 100 -48.63 -3.78 4.18
C ALA A 100 -47.31 -4.09 4.94
N ILE A 101 -47.33 -4.12 6.27
CA ILE A 101 -46.19 -4.49 7.10
C ILE A 101 -45.78 -5.95 6.84
N GLU A 102 -46.78 -6.87 6.81
CA GLU A 102 -46.55 -8.28 6.48
C GLU A 102 -45.96 -8.44 5.08
N GLU A 103 -46.50 -7.71 4.09
CA GLU A 103 -45.95 -7.74 2.73
C GLU A 103 -44.49 -7.30 2.67
N TYR A 104 -44.08 -6.26 3.42
CA TYR A 104 -42.70 -5.85 3.48
C TYR A 104 -41.79 -6.91 4.13
N ILE A 105 -42.25 -7.55 5.21
CA ILE A 105 -41.54 -8.61 5.91
C ILE A 105 -41.35 -9.83 5.00
N ASP A 106 -42.45 -10.30 4.39
CA ASP A 106 -42.46 -11.50 3.55
C ASP A 106 -41.60 -11.37 2.30
N ASN A 107 -41.52 -10.16 1.72
CA ASN A 107 -40.73 -9.88 0.54
C ASN A 107 -39.21 -9.64 0.86
N SER A 108 -38.83 -9.65 2.12
CA SER A 108 -37.43 -9.41 2.53
C SER A 108 -36.77 -10.66 3.12
N ASN A 109 -35.44 -10.67 3.12
CA ASN A 109 -34.63 -11.68 3.83
C ASN A 109 -33.65 -10.97 4.74
N SER A 110 -33.86 -11.10 6.05
CA SER A 110 -33.02 -10.46 7.07
C SER A 110 -31.54 -10.84 7.00
N ASN A 111 -31.21 -12.02 6.46
CA ASN A 111 -29.82 -12.44 6.27
C ASN A 111 -29.06 -11.62 5.21
N ASN A 112 -29.79 -10.90 4.36
CA ASN A 112 -29.22 -10.08 3.29
C ASN A 112 -29.17 -8.59 3.66
N ILE A 113 -29.38 -8.23 4.92
CA ILE A 113 -29.52 -6.83 5.36
C ILE A 113 -28.33 -5.95 4.97
N ASP A 114 -27.10 -6.45 5.09
CA ASP A 114 -25.89 -5.70 4.71
C ASP A 114 -25.91 -5.31 3.23
N ALA A 115 -26.28 -6.25 2.35
CA ALA A 115 -26.39 -5.99 0.92
C ALA A 115 -27.53 -5.00 0.60
N TYR A 116 -28.66 -5.07 1.34
CA TYR A 116 -29.78 -4.13 1.15
C TYR A 116 -29.38 -2.71 1.58
N ILE A 117 -28.68 -2.59 2.72
CA ILE A 117 -28.18 -1.30 3.22
C ILE A 117 -27.13 -0.72 2.27
N ASP A 118 -26.21 -1.55 1.76
CA ASP A 118 -25.20 -1.09 0.79
C ASP A 118 -25.87 -0.57 -0.49
N ASN A 119 -26.86 -1.28 -1.03
CA ASN A 119 -27.64 -0.81 -2.19
C ASN A 119 -28.41 0.48 -1.92
N LEU A 120 -28.98 0.65 -0.71
CA LEU A 120 -29.63 1.90 -0.31
C LEU A 120 -28.62 3.05 -0.24
N ALA A 121 -27.48 2.83 0.40
CA ALA A 121 -26.39 3.80 0.51
C ALA A 121 -25.84 4.18 -0.86
N LYS A 122 -25.57 3.20 -1.74
CA LYS A 122 -25.12 3.41 -3.11
C LYS A 122 -26.13 4.26 -3.89
N ASN A 123 -27.40 3.93 -3.81
CA ASN A 123 -28.45 4.69 -4.51
C ASN A 123 -28.55 6.14 -3.99
N ASN A 124 -28.45 6.36 -2.67
CA ASN A 124 -28.40 7.70 -2.09
C ASN A 124 -27.16 8.48 -2.56
N TYR A 125 -26.02 7.81 -2.66
CA TYR A 125 -24.78 8.42 -3.10
C TYR A 125 -24.82 8.82 -4.59
N LEU A 126 -25.34 7.95 -5.45
CA LEU A 126 -25.55 8.28 -6.87
C LEU A 126 -26.49 9.47 -7.07
N LEU A 127 -27.58 9.53 -6.29
CA LEU A 127 -28.48 10.69 -6.30
C LEU A 127 -27.78 11.97 -5.84
N TYR A 128 -26.94 11.89 -4.84
CA TYR A 128 -26.15 13.02 -4.38
C TYR A 128 -25.17 13.51 -5.47
N LEU A 129 -24.51 12.59 -6.17
CA LEU A 129 -23.60 12.93 -7.27
C LEU A 129 -24.34 13.61 -8.43
N ASP A 130 -25.51 13.08 -8.83
CA ASP A 130 -26.37 13.67 -9.86
C ASP A 130 -26.88 15.07 -9.45
N GLU A 131 -27.21 15.26 -8.17
CA GLU A 131 -27.58 16.57 -7.59
C GLU A 131 -26.41 17.58 -7.65
N LYS A 132 -25.19 17.12 -7.54
CA LYS A 132 -23.98 17.94 -7.67
C LYS A 132 -23.56 18.19 -9.13
N GLY A 133 -24.33 17.70 -10.09
CA GLY A 133 -24.10 17.92 -11.51
C GLY A 133 -23.08 16.97 -12.15
N ILE A 134 -22.74 15.88 -11.47
CA ILE A 134 -21.88 14.82 -12.05
C ILE A 134 -22.75 14.00 -13.01
N ASP A 135 -22.35 13.94 -14.28
CA ASP A 135 -23.05 13.14 -15.28
C ASP A 135 -22.68 11.65 -15.11
N LEU A 136 -23.67 10.85 -14.75
CA LEU A 136 -23.51 9.42 -14.50
C LEU A 136 -23.84 8.55 -15.74
N VAL A 137 -24.15 9.17 -16.87
CA VAL A 137 -24.53 8.48 -18.12
C VAL A 137 -23.55 8.80 -19.25
N GLU A 138 -22.84 9.92 -19.16
CA GLU A 138 -21.79 10.25 -20.13
C GLU A 138 -20.72 9.18 -20.09
N GLU A 139 -20.44 8.56 -21.26
CA GLU A 139 -19.49 7.47 -21.36
C GLU A 139 -18.08 7.95 -21.00
N ILE A 140 -17.41 7.15 -20.19
CA ILE A 140 -16.00 7.34 -19.79
C ILE A 140 -15.16 6.21 -20.34
N GLU A 141 -13.93 6.50 -20.69
CA GLU A 141 -12.97 5.49 -21.15
C GLU A 141 -12.29 4.82 -19.95
N ILE A 142 -12.43 3.50 -19.87
CA ILE A 142 -11.75 2.66 -18.88
C ILE A 142 -11.09 1.50 -19.65
N GLU A 143 -9.76 1.39 -19.58
CA GLU A 143 -8.98 0.36 -20.25
C GLU A 143 -9.31 0.23 -21.76
N GLY A 144 -9.48 1.36 -22.43
CA GLY A 144 -9.82 1.42 -23.86
C GLY A 144 -11.28 1.08 -24.20
N THR A 145 -12.16 0.96 -23.19
CA THR A 145 -13.58 0.67 -23.38
C THR A 145 -14.42 1.85 -22.89
N MET A 146 -15.35 2.32 -23.76
CA MET A 146 -16.31 3.36 -23.39
C MET A 146 -17.47 2.74 -22.62
N ILE A 147 -17.68 3.16 -21.37
CA ILE A 147 -18.69 2.60 -20.46
C ILE A 147 -19.41 3.74 -19.75
N SER A 148 -20.75 3.63 -19.60
CA SER A 148 -21.51 4.52 -18.76
C SER A 148 -21.20 4.27 -17.27
N PRO A 149 -20.94 5.29 -16.44
CA PRO A 149 -20.76 5.12 -15.01
C PRO A 149 -21.90 4.35 -14.33
N LEU A 150 -23.15 4.58 -14.71
CA LEU A 150 -24.29 3.85 -14.14
C LEU A 150 -24.24 2.35 -14.46
N ASP A 151 -23.81 1.97 -15.66
CA ASP A 151 -23.65 0.57 -16.03
C ASP A 151 -22.48 -0.06 -15.29
N LEU A 152 -21.36 0.66 -15.19
CA LEU A 152 -20.19 0.25 -14.42
C LEU A 152 -20.53 -0.02 -12.94
N PHE A 153 -21.28 0.90 -12.33
CA PHE A 153 -21.65 0.82 -10.91
C PHE A 153 -22.79 -0.17 -10.62
N SER A 154 -23.39 -0.78 -11.63
CA SER A 154 -24.51 -1.73 -11.44
C SER A 154 -24.15 -2.89 -10.50
N THR A 155 -22.92 -3.39 -10.58
CA THR A 155 -22.41 -4.51 -9.77
C THR A 155 -21.56 -4.08 -8.58
N TRP A 156 -21.23 -2.79 -8.46
CA TRP A 156 -20.34 -2.27 -7.43
C TRP A 156 -21.05 -2.00 -6.12
N THR A 157 -20.31 -2.08 -5.02
CA THR A 157 -20.74 -1.62 -3.70
C THR A 157 -20.71 -0.10 -3.60
N CYS A 158 -21.37 0.46 -2.59
CA CYS A 158 -21.29 1.91 -2.31
C CYS A 158 -19.85 2.37 -2.07
N ALA A 159 -19.04 1.56 -1.40
CA ALA A 159 -17.65 1.87 -1.12
C ALA A 159 -16.78 1.92 -2.38
N GLU A 160 -17.00 1.02 -3.34
CA GLU A 160 -16.29 1.02 -4.63
C GLU A 160 -16.65 2.25 -5.47
N VAL A 161 -17.93 2.62 -5.52
CA VAL A 161 -18.36 3.87 -6.19
C VAL A 161 -17.74 5.10 -5.52
N GLY A 162 -17.70 5.12 -4.19
CA GLY A 162 -17.04 6.20 -3.43
C GLY A 162 -15.56 6.32 -3.76
N ALA A 163 -14.85 5.19 -3.76
CA ALA A 163 -13.42 5.14 -4.08
C ALA A 163 -13.13 5.65 -5.51
N PHE A 164 -13.97 5.32 -6.48
CA PHE A 164 -13.85 5.80 -7.85
C PHE A 164 -13.89 7.33 -7.94
N TYR A 165 -14.88 7.97 -7.30
CA TYR A 165 -14.97 9.44 -7.34
C TYR A 165 -13.96 10.14 -6.45
N GLU A 166 -13.54 9.54 -5.33
CA GLU A 166 -12.38 10.00 -4.55
C GLU A 166 -11.13 10.08 -5.44
N GLY A 167 -10.92 9.05 -6.30
CA GLY A 167 -9.81 9.02 -7.26
C GLY A 167 -9.90 10.14 -8.30
N ILE A 168 -11.08 10.41 -8.86
CA ILE A 168 -11.29 11.52 -9.81
C ILE A 168 -10.98 12.88 -9.15
N VAL A 169 -11.49 13.11 -7.94
CA VAL A 169 -11.24 14.35 -7.19
C VAL A 169 -9.75 14.49 -6.88
N ALA A 170 -9.10 13.42 -6.39
CA ALA A 170 -7.66 13.42 -6.12
C ALA A 170 -6.83 13.71 -7.38
N LYS A 171 -7.20 13.14 -8.53
CA LYS A 171 -6.54 13.44 -9.81
C LYS A 171 -6.68 14.90 -10.21
N GLY A 172 -7.87 15.48 -10.04
CA GLY A 172 -8.11 16.91 -10.29
C GLY A 172 -7.32 17.80 -9.33
N GLU A 173 -7.26 17.46 -8.05
CA GLU A 173 -6.43 18.17 -7.06
C GLU A 173 -4.94 18.09 -7.44
N VAL A 174 -4.43 16.89 -7.76
CA VAL A 174 -3.03 16.69 -8.19
C VAL A 174 -2.71 17.53 -9.44
N GLN A 175 -3.61 17.59 -10.40
CA GLN A 175 -3.43 18.41 -11.61
C GLN A 175 -3.45 19.91 -11.30
N SER A 176 -4.26 20.35 -10.33
CA SER A 176 -4.38 21.76 -9.94
C SER A 176 -3.27 22.24 -9.01
N ILE A 177 -2.74 21.33 -8.16
CA ILE A 177 -1.69 21.60 -7.16
C ILE A 177 -0.28 21.33 -7.73
N ASN A 178 -0.14 21.13 -9.00
CA ASN A 178 1.08 20.73 -9.74
C ASN A 178 2.37 21.54 -9.44
N LYS A 179 2.39 22.29 -8.35
CA LYS A 179 3.58 22.98 -7.85
C LYS A 179 4.25 22.25 -6.67
N LYS A 180 3.57 21.30 -6.02
CA LYS A 180 4.08 20.66 -4.79
C LYS A 180 4.70 19.27 -5.02
N TYR A 181 4.19 18.54 -6.03
CA TYR A 181 4.69 17.20 -6.35
C TYR A 181 5.02 17.12 -7.83
N LYS A 182 6.28 16.88 -8.13
CA LYS A 182 6.76 16.71 -9.50
C LYS A 182 6.81 15.23 -9.81
N ARG A 183 5.94 14.77 -10.71
CA ARG A 183 6.03 13.43 -11.29
C ARG A 183 7.21 13.39 -12.25
N GLU A 184 8.15 12.50 -12.05
CA GLU A 184 9.31 12.32 -12.90
C GLU A 184 9.43 10.88 -13.38
N SER A 185 9.86 10.68 -14.62
CA SER A 185 10.30 9.38 -15.10
C SER A 185 11.64 9.02 -14.47
N LEU A 186 11.84 7.76 -14.11
CA LEU A 186 13.15 7.26 -13.71
C LEU A 186 14.00 6.82 -14.91
N LEU A 187 13.48 6.93 -16.13
CA LEU A 187 14.26 6.79 -17.34
C LEU A 187 14.80 8.15 -17.78
N PHE A 188 16.01 8.15 -18.31
CA PHE A 188 16.52 9.35 -18.97
C PHE A 188 15.78 9.58 -20.28
N SER A 189 15.37 10.81 -20.54
CA SER A 189 14.98 11.23 -21.88
C SER A 189 16.20 11.22 -22.81
N ASP A 190 15.97 11.24 -24.13
CA ASP A 190 17.07 11.33 -25.10
C ASP A 190 17.86 12.62 -24.93
N GLU A 191 17.18 13.72 -24.61
CA GLU A 191 17.80 15.01 -24.33
C GLU A 191 18.66 14.97 -23.04
N GLU A 192 18.18 14.34 -21.98
CA GLU A 192 18.97 14.16 -20.75
C GLU A 192 20.25 13.36 -21.03
N ILE A 193 20.17 12.25 -21.80
CA ILE A 193 21.35 11.45 -22.15
C ILE A 193 22.36 12.25 -22.98
N ILE A 194 21.90 13.04 -23.95
CA ILE A 194 22.77 13.88 -24.79
C ILE A 194 23.44 14.96 -23.94
N ASN A 195 22.68 15.60 -23.04
CA ASN A 195 23.17 16.70 -22.21
C ASN A 195 23.99 16.25 -20.99
N LEU A 196 24.07 14.95 -20.70
CA LEU A 196 24.86 14.43 -19.57
C LEU A 196 26.34 14.79 -19.66
N GLN A 197 26.92 14.82 -20.88
CA GLN A 197 28.33 15.15 -21.08
C GLN A 197 28.63 16.64 -20.88
N ASP A 198 27.63 17.49 -21.04
CA ASP A 198 27.78 18.95 -20.94
C ASP A 198 27.54 19.49 -19.53
N LYS A 199 27.06 18.66 -18.62
CA LYS A 199 26.76 19.04 -17.24
C LYS A 199 27.61 18.27 -16.25
N VAL A 200 28.49 18.96 -15.56
CA VAL A 200 29.29 18.42 -14.44
C VAL A 200 28.43 17.82 -13.32
N GLU A 201 27.15 18.21 -13.26
CA GLU A 201 26.18 17.77 -12.24
C GLU A 201 25.26 16.64 -12.68
N ALA A 202 25.35 16.22 -13.94
CA ALA A 202 24.40 15.26 -14.46
C ALA A 202 24.99 13.88 -14.48
N GLY A 203 24.48 13.01 -13.63
CA GLY A 203 24.96 11.78 -13.85
C GLY A 203 24.37 10.63 -13.31
N THR A 204 23.87 9.63 -13.87
CA THR A 204 23.52 8.49 -13.10
C THR A 204 23.09 7.27 -13.80
N PRO A 205 23.56 6.14 -13.46
CA PRO A 205 23.17 4.84 -13.93
C PRO A 205 22.45 3.93 -12.98
N TYR A 206 21.93 2.87 -13.49
CA TYR A 206 20.99 1.97 -12.87
C TYR A 206 21.29 0.50 -12.98
N ASN A 207 20.61 -0.29 -12.25
CA ASN A 207 20.92 -1.66 -12.06
C ASN A 207 19.75 -2.62 -12.08
N ILE A 208 19.90 -3.86 -12.44
CA ILE A 208 18.81 -4.75 -12.73
C ILE A 208 18.91 -6.17 -12.24
N ILE A 209 17.79 -6.61 -11.90
CA ILE A 209 17.02 -7.83 -12.09
C ILE A 209 17.88 -9.09 -12.08
N PHE A 210 17.64 -9.81 -11.05
CA PHE A 210 17.97 -11.21 -11.02
C PHE A 210 16.80 -11.97 -11.68
N GLU A 211 17.04 -12.63 -12.80
CA GLU A 211 16.16 -13.67 -13.26
C GLU A 211 16.31 -14.84 -12.29
N TYR A 212 15.36 -14.98 -11.40
CA TYR A 212 15.26 -16.17 -10.58
C TYR A 212 14.26 -17.10 -11.25
N THR A 213 14.68 -18.31 -11.56
CA THR A 213 13.75 -19.38 -11.91
C THR A 213 13.10 -19.91 -10.64
N ASP A 214 11.88 -20.38 -10.72
CA ASP A 214 11.18 -21.03 -9.58
C ASP A 214 12.05 -22.11 -8.92
N LYS A 215 12.91 -22.76 -9.72
CA LYS A 215 13.84 -23.80 -9.30
C LYS A 215 14.99 -23.25 -8.42
N GLU A 216 15.44 -22.03 -8.65
CA GLU A 216 16.52 -21.39 -7.88
C GLU A 216 16.03 -20.80 -6.55
N ILE A 217 14.74 -20.49 -6.43
CA ILE A 217 14.14 -19.83 -5.25
C ILE A 217 13.54 -20.84 -4.29
N GLY A 218 13.37 -22.10 -4.71
CA GLY A 218 12.79 -23.15 -3.88
C GLY A 218 11.37 -22.81 -3.41
N MET A 219 10.58 -22.16 -4.26
CA MET A 219 9.17 -21.93 -4.01
C MET A 219 8.45 -23.28 -4.08
N GLY A 220 8.10 -23.83 -2.93
CA GLY A 220 7.28 -25.02 -2.87
C GLY A 220 5.88 -24.79 -3.48
N ASP A 221 5.10 -25.88 -3.68
CA ASP A 221 3.79 -25.96 -4.33
C ASP A 221 2.65 -25.13 -3.70
N SER A 222 2.89 -23.94 -3.22
CA SER A 222 1.84 -23.08 -2.67
C SER A 222 1.07 -22.41 -3.81
N GLU A 223 -0.24 -22.60 -3.83
CA GLU A 223 -1.16 -21.97 -4.79
C GLU A 223 -1.33 -20.46 -4.60
N GLU A 224 -0.86 -19.87 -3.49
CA GLU A 224 -0.92 -18.44 -3.27
C GLU A 224 0.13 -17.70 -4.11
N PRO A 225 -0.26 -16.67 -4.86
CA PRO A 225 0.68 -15.84 -5.60
C PRO A 225 1.66 -15.15 -4.65
N ARG A 226 2.96 -15.25 -4.94
CA ARG A 226 4.04 -14.69 -4.13
C ARG A 226 4.96 -13.85 -4.98
N TYR A 227 5.46 -12.77 -4.37
CA TYR A 227 6.48 -11.95 -4.99
C TYR A 227 7.85 -12.45 -4.60
N ILE A 228 8.77 -12.41 -5.57
CA ILE A 228 10.17 -12.73 -5.36
C ILE A 228 10.87 -11.43 -5.01
N TYR A 229 11.58 -11.41 -3.87
CA TYR A 229 12.52 -10.34 -3.57
C TYR A 229 13.79 -10.54 -4.39
N GLY A 230 14.58 -9.49 -4.60
CA GLY A 230 15.97 -9.61 -4.99
C GLY A 230 16.86 -10.24 -3.92
N LEU A 231 16.25 -10.78 -2.88
CA LEU A 231 16.83 -11.44 -1.72
C LEU A 231 16.30 -12.88 -1.62
N PRO A 232 16.88 -13.85 -2.36
CA PRO A 232 16.35 -15.21 -2.46
C PRO A 232 16.30 -15.97 -1.13
N LEU A 233 17.31 -15.81 -0.27
CA LEU A 233 17.32 -16.48 1.05
C LEU A 233 16.20 -15.93 1.94
N THR A 234 15.95 -14.62 1.86
CA THR A 234 14.84 -13.97 2.56
C THR A 234 13.50 -14.47 2.04
N SER A 235 13.32 -14.50 0.72
CA SER A 235 12.10 -14.98 0.08
C SER A 235 11.77 -16.42 0.44
N ASN A 236 12.77 -17.30 0.44
CA ASN A 236 12.61 -18.69 0.82
C ASN A 236 12.10 -18.84 2.27
N LYS A 237 12.64 -18.05 3.22
CA LYS A 237 12.24 -18.13 4.63
C LYS A 237 10.91 -17.47 4.94
N THR A 238 10.56 -16.38 4.24
CA THR A 238 9.29 -15.68 4.43
C THR A 238 8.18 -16.22 3.55
N SER A 239 8.50 -17.15 2.65
CA SER A 239 7.60 -17.58 1.59
C SER A 239 7.15 -16.44 0.68
N GLY A 240 8.01 -15.44 0.47
CA GLY A 240 7.76 -14.26 -0.34
C GLY A 240 6.82 -13.24 0.31
N MET A 241 6.35 -12.29 -0.49
CA MET A 241 5.32 -11.32 -0.11
C MET A 241 3.95 -11.75 -0.62
N GLY A 242 2.93 -11.60 0.21
CA GLY A 242 1.55 -11.87 -0.22
C GLY A 242 0.97 -10.72 -1.03
N LYS A 243 0.22 -11.05 -2.08
CA LYS A 243 -0.67 -10.08 -2.73
C LYS A 243 -1.82 -9.77 -1.78
N GLY A 244 -2.12 -8.53 -1.55
CA GLY A 244 -3.36 -8.20 -0.88
C GLY A 244 -3.28 -7.37 0.39
N GLY A 245 -2.34 -6.49 0.44
CA GLY A 245 -2.19 -5.52 1.53
C GLY A 245 -1.12 -5.90 2.53
N GLY A 246 -0.94 -5.04 3.50
CA GLY A 246 0.08 -5.14 4.52
C GLY A 246 1.22 -4.14 4.33
N VAL A 247 1.91 -3.83 5.42
CA VAL A 247 2.98 -2.83 5.42
C VAL A 247 4.31 -3.48 5.74
N SER A 248 5.29 -3.27 4.86
CA SER A 248 6.67 -3.70 5.05
C SER A 248 7.56 -2.52 5.42
N PHE A 249 8.27 -2.64 6.53
CA PHE A 249 9.20 -1.63 7.01
C PHE A 249 10.65 -2.07 6.79
N ILE A 250 11.46 -1.16 6.28
CA ILE A 250 12.91 -1.32 6.13
C ILE A 250 13.58 -0.22 6.94
N ALA A 251 14.06 -0.54 8.12
CA ALA A 251 14.66 0.43 9.03
C ALA A 251 16.16 0.21 9.20
N GLY A 252 16.90 1.30 9.38
CA GLY A 252 18.36 1.22 9.60
C GLY A 252 18.98 2.60 9.74
N TYR A 253 20.24 2.65 10.14
CA TYR A 253 20.98 3.90 10.32
C TYR A 253 21.16 4.67 9.01
N SER A 254 21.48 5.96 9.11
CA SER A 254 21.79 6.78 7.93
C SER A 254 23.00 6.23 7.18
N GLY A 255 22.99 6.34 5.84
CA GLY A 255 24.13 5.97 4.99
C GLY A 255 24.41 4.47 4.84
N ILE A 256 23.58 3.57 5.35
CA ILE A 256 23.79 2.12 5.21
C ILE A 256 23.29 1.54 3.89
N GLY A 257 22.59 2.32 3.08
CA GLY A 257 22.04 1.91 1.79
C GLY A 257 20.61 1.38 1.84
N LYS A 258 19.76 1.81 2.80
CA LYS A 258 18.34 1.40 2.90
C LYS A 258 17.56 1.62 1.61
N SER A 259 17.58 2.86 1.09
CA SER A 259 16.89 3.23 -0.14
C SER A 259 17.36 2.40 -1.32
N THR A 260 18.69 2.16 -1.42
CA THR A 260 19.27 1.29 -2.45
C THR A 260 18.78 -0.15 -2.31
N LEU A 261 18.84 -0.73 -1.10
CA LEU A 261 18.37 -2.10 -0.82
C LEU A 261 16.88 -2.25 -1.18
N THR A 262 16.06 -1.32 -0.71
CA THR A 262 14.62 -1.36 -0.97
C THR A 262 14.34 -1.25 -2.46
N PHE A 263 14.97 -0.31 -3.14
CA PHE A 263 14.74 -0.07 -4.56
C PHE A 263 15.20 -1.24 -5.42
N ILE A 264 16.44 -1.70 -5.23
CA ILE A 264 17.06 -2.74 -6.07
C ILE A 264 16.53 -4.14 -5.76
N ASP A 265 16.46 -4.50 -4.48
CA ASP A 265 16.25 -5.89 -4.09
C ASP A 265 14.79 -6.20 -3.71
N ILE A 266 13.92 -5.17 -3.66
CA ILE A 266 12.49 -5.36 -3.40
C ILE A 266 11.67 -4.79 -4.55
N ILE A 267 11.80 -3.50 -4.87
CA ILE A 267 10.93 -2.84 -5.85
C ILE A 267 11.19 -3.34 -7.27
N LEU A 268 12.45 -3.41 -7.72
CA LEU A 268 12.74 -3.86 -9.08
C LEU A 268 12.30 -5.31 -9.36
N PRO A 269 12.47 -6.29 -8.44
CA PRO A 269 11.91 -7.62 -8.61
C PRO A 269 10.37 -7.64 -8.74
N LEU A 270 9.66 -6.75 -8.06
CA LEU A 270 8.21 -6.61 -8.19
C LEU A 270 7.82 -6.06 -9.56
N ILE A 271 8.51 -5.03 -10.02
CA ILE A 271 8.32 -4.47 -11.37
C ILE A 271 8.60 -5.53 -12.44
N TYR A 272 9.65 -6.33 -12.27
CA TYR A 272 9.97 -7.44 -13.17
C TYR A 272 8.82 -8.46 -13.25
N GLN A 273 8.05 -8.61 -12.19
CA GLN A 273 6.86 -9.48 -12.14
C GLN A 273 5.59 -8.78 -12.64
N GLY A 274 5.71 -7.59 -13.23
CA GLY A 274 4.60 -6.82 -13.81
C GLY A 274 3.83 -5.96 -12.79
N GLU A 275 4.35 -5.81 -11.56
CA GLU A 275 3.71 -4.95 -10.57
C GLU A 275 3.99 -3.48 -10.86
N LYS A 276 2.97 -2.64 -10.77
CA LYS A 276 3.04 -1.20 -11.04
C LYS A 276 3.23 -0.44 -9.73
N ILE A 277 4.42 0.14 -9.54
CA ILE A 277 4.84 0.73 -8.26
C ILE A 277 5.01 2.24 -8.38
N VAL A 278 4.49 2.98 -7.42
CA VAL A 278 4.80 4.40 -7.25
C VAL A 278 5.73 4.61 -6.05
N MET A 279 6.75 5.44 -6.26
CA MET A 279 7.71 5.82 -5.24
C MET A 279 7.51 7.29 -4.85
N PHE A 280 7.42 7.55 -3.56
CA PHE A 280 7.43 8.87 -2.96
C PHE A 280 8.71 9.05 -2.16
N SER A 281 9.52 10.06 -2.46
CA SER A 281 10.77 10.30 -1.74
C SER A 281 10.90 11.75 -1.31
N ASN A 282 11.29 11.96 -0.05
CA ASN A 282 11.53 13.27 0.56
C ASN A 282 12.99 13.49 0.97
N GLU A 283 13.88 12.51 0.73
CA GLU A 283 15.32 12.64 1.03
C GLU A 283 16.18 12.58 -0.23
N GLN A 284 15.78 11.75 -1.20
CA GLN A 284 16.58 11.49 -2.39
C GLN A 284 15.79 11.88 -3.63
N GLY A 285 16.35 12.76 -4.46
CA GLY A 285 15.76 13.12 -5.75
C GLY A 285 15.85 12.00 -6.78
N SER A 286 15.17 12.17 -7.91
CA SER A 286 15.12 11.21 -9.02
C SER A 286 16.52 10.83 -9.52
N LEU A 287 17.44 11.81 -9.57
CA LEU A 287 18.82 11.59 -10.00
C LEU A 287 19.51 10.50 -9.17
N TYR A 288 19.31 10.47 -7.85
CA TYR A 288 19.88 9.42 -6.99
C TYR A 288 19.43 8.02 -7.44
N PHE A 289 18.14 7.81 -7.69
CA PHE A 289 17.63 6.52 -8.13
C PHE A 289 18.02 6.22 -9.57
N LYS A 290 18.01 7.20 -10.46
CA LYS A 290 18.60 7.10 -11.80
C LYS A 290 20.05 6.62 -11.71
N THR A 291 20.88 7.11 -10.76
CA THR A 291 22.27 6.70 -10.61
C THR A 291 22.41 5.24 -10.26
N ILE A 292 21.59 4.73 -9.44
CA ILE A 292 21.61 3.35 -9.02
C ILE A 292 21.18 2.44 -10.18
N LEU A 293 20.05 2.72 -10.80
CA LEU A 293 19.43 1.85 -11.82
C LEU A 293 20.35 1.67 -13.04
N TYR A 294 20.99 2.70 -13.64
CA TYR A 294 21.85 2.53 -14.82
C TYR A 294 23.18 1.81 -14.54
N SER A 295 23.86 2.03 -13.38
CA SER A 295 25.09 1.28 -13.09
C SER A 295 24.85 -0.20 -12.82
N PHE A 296 23.73 -0.56 -12.24
CA PHE A 296 23.39 -1.97 -12.03
C PHE A 296 22.99 -2.66 -13.33
N VAL A 297 22.15 -2.09 -14.18
CA VAL A 297 21.86 -2.68 -15.50
C VAL A 297 23.13 -2.86 -16.30
N ALA A 298 23.96 -1.82 -16.36
CA ALA A 298 25.21 -1.89 -17.05
C ALA A 298 26.07 -3.05 -16.53
N TYR A 299 26.15 -3.17 -15.20
CA TYR A 299 26.96 -4.22 -14.57
C TYR A 299 26.35 -5.61 -14.69
N ASN A 300 25.08 -5.79 -14.31
CA ASN A 300 24.50 -7.13 -14.17
C ASN A 300 23.91 -7.68 -15.47
N VAL A 301 23.37 -6.82 -16.34
CA VAL A 301 22.79 -7.27 -17.62
C VAL A 301 23.82 -7.24 -18.74
N PHE A 302 24.58 -6.16 -18.84
CA PHE A 302 25.52 -5.99 -19.93
C PHE A 302 26.97 -6.39 -19.59
N GLY A 303 27.25 -6.77 -18.32
CA GLY A 303 28.59 -7.14 -17.87
C GLY A 303 29.58 -5.98 -17.85
N TYR A 304 29.10 -4.74 -18.03
CA TYR A 304 29.95 -3.56 -18.13
C TYR A 304 30.29 -3.00 -16.74
N LYS A 305 31.58 -3.06 -16.37
CA LYS A 305 32.06 -2.75 -15.01
C LYS A 305 32.51 -1.31 -14.81
N ASN A 306 32.68 -0.57 -15.91
CA ASN A 306 33.34 0.73 -15.89
C ASN A 306 32.36 1.91 -15.73
N LEU A 307 31.06 1.68 -15.71
CA LEU A 307 30.08 2.73 -15.49
C LEU A 307 29.72 2.81 -14.00
N ARG A 308 30.38 3.73 -13.28
CA ARG A 308 30.16 3.95 -11.84
C ARG A 308 29.16 5.05 -11.62
N ARG A 309 28.48 5.02 -10.47
CA ARG A 309 27.56 6.08 -10.04
C ARG A 309 28.25 7.45 -10.02
N SER A 310 29.49 7.51 -9.48
CA SER A 310 30.28 8.74 -9.44
C SER A 310 30.54 9.32 -10.81
N ASP A 311 30.86 8.47 -11.80
CA ASP A 311 31.26 8.90 -13.12
C ASP A 311 30.09 9.60 -13.84
N ILE A 312 28.87 9.18 -13.53
CA ILE A 312 27.67 9.75 -14.12
C ILE A 312 27.21 10.99 -13.37
N ILE A 313 27.32 11.01 -12.04
CA ILE A 313 27.09 12.22 -11.23
C ILE A 313 28.01 13.34 -11.69
N ASN A 314 29.28 13.00 -12.02
CA ASN A 314 30.29 13.96 -12.42
C ASN A 314 30.29 14.25 -13.94
N GLY A 315 29.55 13.48 -14.76
CA GLY A 315 29.63 13.54 -16.21
C GLY A 315 30.94 12.98 -16.77
N GLU A 316 31.68 12.19 -15.98
CA GLU A 316 33.00 11.62 -16.32
C GLU A 316 32.84 10.24 -16.95
N PHE A 317 32.32 10.15 -18.16
CA PHE A 317 32.19 8.88 -18.89
C PHE A 317 32.57 9.02 -20.37
N ASP A 318 33.14 7.97 -20.91
CA ASP A 318 33.60 7.89 -22.27
C ASP A 318 32.49 7.52 -23.28
N ALA A 319 32.83 7.43 -24.55
CA ALA A 319 31.89 7.09 -25.61
C ALA A 319 31.32 5.66 -25.44
N GLU A 320 32.09 4.72 -24.89
CA GLU A 320 31.62 3.36 -24.63
C GLU A 320 30.56 3.35 -23.52
N SER A 321 30.80 4.06 -22.43
CA SER A 321 29.87 4.26 -21.35
C SER A 321 28.55 4.91 -21.81
N LEU A 322 28.64 5.89 -22.72
CA LEU A 322 27.47 6.53 -23.33
C LEU A 322 26.65 5.51 -24.16
N GLU A 323 27.29 4.67 -24.94
CA GLU A 323 26.61 3.62 -25.70
C GLU A 323 25.96 2.57 -24.79
N ILE A 324 26.62 2.24 -23.68
CA ILE A 324 26.02 1.36 -22.67
C ILE A 324 24.81 2.02 -22.03
N MET A 325 24.83 3.29 -21.70
CA MET A 325 23.67 4.02 -21.17
C MET A 325 22.47 3.98 -22.13
N LYS A 326 22.71 4.14 -23.43
CA LYS A 326 21.65 4.01 -24.44
C LYS A 326 21.08 2.60 -24.50
N LYS A 327 21.93 1.57 -24.42
CA LYS A 327 21.48 0.16 -24.34
C LYS A 327 20.67 -0.12 -23.07
N VAL A 328 21.12 0.43 -21.94
CA VAL A 328 20.38 0.35 -20.68
C VAL A 328 19.00 1.00 -20.82
N LYS A 329 18.92 2.21 -21.35
CA LYS A 329 17.65 2.89 -21.60
C LYS A 329 16.72 2.03 -22.45
N LYS A 330 17.20 1.54 -23.58
CA LYS A 330 16.41 0.68 -24.46
C LYS A 330 15.93 -0.60 -23.76
N PHE A 331 16.81 -1.24 -22.99
CA PHE A 331 16.49 -2.44 -22.23
C PHE A 331 15.34 -2.20 -21.21
N LEU A 332 15.36 -1.03 -20.55
CA LEU A 332 14.32 -0.65 -19.62
C LEU A 332 12.99 -0.34 -20.33
N GLN A 333 13.04 0.36 -21.45
CA GLN A 333 11.87 0.69 -22.26
C GLN A 333 11.22 -0.58 -22.85
N ASP A 334 12.03 -1.51 -23.38
CA ASP A 334 11.54 -2.79 -23.93
C ASP A 334 10.83 -3.66 -22.86
N ARG A 335 10.91 -3.28 -21.59
CA ARG A 335 10.27 -3.93 -20.43
C ARG A 335 9.27 -3.03 -19.69
N GLU A 336 8.86 -1.94 -20.33
CA GLU A 336 7.82 -1.04 -19.84
C GLU A 336 8.09 -0.44 -18.45
N TYR A 337 9.38 -0.28 -18.06
CA TYR A 337 9.72 0.24 -16.73
C TYR A 337 9.25 1.68 -16.51
N ASP A 338 9.12 2.47 -17.55
CA ASP A 338 8.57 3.82 -17.51
C ASP A 338 7.05 3.86 -17.27
N GLU A 339 6.35 2.76 -17.61
CA GLU A 339 4.93 2.59 -17.30
C GLU A 339 4.69 1.93 -15.93
N LEU A 340 5.60 1.01 -15.53
CA LEU A 340 5.48 0.25 -14.29
C LEU A 340 6.06 0.95 -13.06
N LEU A 341 6.92 1.95 -13.25
CA LEU A 341 7.59 2.66 -12.16
C LEU A 341 7.43 4.17 -12.28
N THR A 342 6.74 4.76 -11.32
CA THR A 342 6.61 6.22 -11.22
C THR A 342 7.26 6.75 -9.95
N PHE A 343 7.88 7.92 -10.07
CA PHE A 343 8.57 8.60 -8.99
C PHE A 343 7.95 9.97 -8.72
N TYR A 344 7.74 10.27 -7.43
CA TYR A 344 7.34 11.58 -6.95
C TYR A 344 8.36 12.10 -5.94
N GLU A 345 8.96 13.25 -6.24
CA GLU A 345 9.78 13.99 -5.29
C GLU A 345 8.87 14.82 -4.39
N LEU A 346 9.06 14.68 -3.07
CA LEU A 346 8.28 15.39 -2.07
C LEU A 346 9.12 16.51 -1.49
N GLU A 347 8.60 17.73 -1.45
CA GLU A 347 9.24 18.84 -0.73
C GLU A 347 9.11 18.65 0.78
N ASP A 348 7.92 18.25 1.23
CA ASP A 348 7.58 17.96 2.63
C ASP A 348 6.91 16.59 2.76
N PHE A 349 6.99 16.00 3.96
CA PHE A 349 6.29 14.77 4.27
C PHE A 349 4.87 15.08 4.78
N ASP A 350 3.87 14.83 3.95
CA ASP A 350 2.45 14.87 4.32
C ASP A 350 1.76 13.59 3.87
N ILE A 351 1.38 12.75 4.84
CA ILE A 351 0.77 11.45 4.56
C ILE A 351 -0.58 11.58 3.87
N SER A 352 -1.35 12.62 4.18
CA SER A 352 -2.68 12.83 3.59
C SER A 352 -2.56 13.14 2.10
N GLU A 353 -1.58 13.95 1.72
CA GLU A 353 -1.30 14.26 0.32
C GLU A 353 -0.72 13.06 -0.44
N ILE A 354 0.20 12.30 0.18
CA ILE A 354 0.71 11.05 -0.41
C ILE A 354 -0.44 10.09 -0.69
N LEU A 355 -1.35 9.89 0.27
CA LEU A 355 -2.47 8.97 0.10
C LEU A 355 -3.50 9.46 -0.93
N LYS A 356 -3.70 10.77 -1.11
CA LYS A 356 -4.53 11.32 -2.19
C LYS A 356 -3.96 10.99 -3.56
N VAL A 357 -2.66 11.27 -3.77
CA VAL A 357 -1.97 10.93 -5.03
C VAL A 357 -2.02 9.42 -5.27
N ALA A 358 -1.68 8.62 -4.26
CA ALA A 358 -1.71 7.18 -4.35
C ALA A 358 -3.12 6.64 -4.67
N THR A 359 -4.18 7.23 -4.08
CA THR A 359 -5.57 6.86 -4.39
C THR A 359 -5.86 7.03 -5.88
N SER A 360 -5.51 8.19 -6.45
CA SER A 360 -5.71 8.43 -7.87
C SER A 360 -4.97 7.40 -8.75
N LEU A 361 -3.71 7.15 -8.44
CA LEU A 361 -2.88 6.21 -9.20
C LEU A 361 -3.40 4.77 -9.12
N VAL A 362 -3.80 4.32 -7.92
CA VAL A 362 -4.32 2.97 -7.71
C VAL A 362 -5.67 2.78 -8.42
N THR A 363 -6.58 3.76 -8.31
CA THR A 363 -7.95 3.60 -8.83
C THR A 363 -8.08 3.87 -10.32
N HIS A 364 -7.21 4.71 -10.92
CA HIS A 364 -7.33 5.11 -12.33
C HIS A 364 -6.19 4.61 -13.22
N GLU A 365 -5.04 4.31 -12.64
CA GLU A 365 -3.86 3.92 -13.40
C GLU A 365 -3.37 2.51 -13.05
N GLY A 366 -4.08 1.79 -12.18
CA GLY A 366 -3.82 0.38 -11.85
C GLY A 366 -2.53 0.13 -11.05
N TYR A 367 -2.06 1.09 -10.24
CA TYR A 367 -0.89 0.87 -9.39
C TYR A 367 -1.20 -0.17 -8.31
N THR A 368 -0.26 -1.10 -8.13
CA THR A 368 -0.39 -2.24 -7.21
C THR A 368 0.53 -2.15 -6.00
N GLY A 369 1.36 -1.11 -5.93
CA GLY A 369 2.21 -0.88 -4.78
C GLY A 369 2.70 0.55 -4.63
N ILE A 370 3.04 0.92 -3.38
CA ILE A 370 3.64 2.21 -3.03
C ILE A 370 4.92 2.01 -2.21
N LEU A 371 5.91 2.87 -2.44
CA LEU A 371 7.08 3.03 -1.58
C LEU A 371 7.15 4.46 -1.06
N VAL A 372 7.34 4.65 0.24
CA VAL A 372 7.63 5.95 0.85
C VAL A 372 9.04 5.94 1.43
N ASP A 373 9.95 6.76 0.88
CA ASP A 373 11.36 6.86 1.23
C ASP A 373 11.75 8.32 1.53
N THR A 374 11.86 8.74 2.76
CA THR A 374 11.85 8.08 4.06
C THR A 374 10.54 8.40 4.78
N PHE A 375 9.96 7.38 5.41
CA PHE A 375 8.80 7.54 6.28
C PHE A 375 9.21 8.20 7.60
N LYS A 376 8.63 9.36 7.86
CA LYS A 376 8.86 10.16 9.08
C LYS A 376 7.54 10.82 9.50
N SER A 377 7.52 11.57 10.57
CA SER A 377 6.44 12.53 10.84
C SER A 377 6.96 13.95 10.62
N GLU A 378 6.04 14.90 10.56
CA GLU A 378 6.34 16.31 10.59
C GLU A 378 7.16 16.68 11.84
N ASP A 379 7.95 17.74 11.79
CA ASP A 379 8.78 18.20 12.91
C ASP A 379 7.90 18.60 14.09
N MET A 380 7.80 17.71 15.08
CA MET A 380 7.03 17.89 16.31
C MET A 380 7.89 17.59 17.53
N ALA A 381 7.49 18.06 18.71
CA ALA A 381 8.14 17.73 19.97
C ALA A 381 8.05 16.20 20.26
N ASP A 382 9.11 15.63 20.82
CA ASP A 382 9.38 14.19 20.93
C ASP A 382 8.19 13.27 21.29
N ALA A 383 7.36 13.65 22.25
CA ALA A 383 6.23 12.82 22.69
C ALA A 383 5.06 12.76 21.69
N GLN A 384 4.85 13.83 20.89
CA GLN A 384 3.81 13.86 19.85
C GLN A 384 4.27 13.16 18.58
N TYR A 385 5.56 13.18 18.32
CA TYR A 385 6.21 12.52 17.17
C TYR A 385 5.88 11.04 17.08
N VAL A 386 6.01 10.29 18.18
CA VAL A 386 5.74 8.84 18.24
C VAL A 386 4.28 8.50 17.92
N GLY A 387 3.36 9.27 18.51
CA GLY A 387 1.93 9.09 18.26
C GLY A 387 1.58 9.31 16.78
N LYS A 388 2.16 10.33 16.17
CA LYS A 388 1.91 10.70 14.77
C LYS A 388 2.50 9.68 13.79
N ILE A 389 3.71 9.17 14.04
CA ILE A 389 4.29 8.08 13.23
C ILE A 389 3.38 6.84 13.23
N LEU A 390 2.90 6.44 14.41
CA LEU A 390 1.99 5.28 14.50
C LEU A 390 0.66 5.55 13.79
N GLU A 391 0.11 6.75 13.92
CA GLU A 391 -1.10 7.16 13.22
C GLU A 391 -0.92 7.12 11.70
N ASN A 392 0.16 7.71 11.20
CA ASN A 392 0.50 7.70 9.77
C ASN A 392 0.70 6.26 9.26
N ALA A 393 1.39 5.41 10.01
CA ALA A 393 1.57 4.01 9.66
C ALA A 393 0.22 3.25 9.58
N LYS A 394 -0.71 3.51 10.52
CA LYS A 394 -2.07 2.94 10.48
C LYS A 394 -2.90 3.44 9.31
N GLN A 395 -2.71 4.70 8.88
CA GLN A 395 -3.40 5.23 7.70
C GLN A 395 -2.93 4.51 6.44
N ILE A 396 -1.60 4.29 6.28
CA ILE A 396 -1.03 3.54 5.17
C ILE A 396 -1.49 2.08 5.20
N ASP A 397 -1.49 1.42 6.38
CA ASP A 397 -1.96 0.05 6.51
C ASP A 397 -3.44 -0.10 6.09
N LYS A 398 -4.31 0.82 6.55
CA LYS A 398 -5.70 0.86 6.11
C LYS A 398 -5.83 1.07 4.60
N PHE A 399 -5.01 1.94 4.03
CA PHE A 399 -4.98 2.20 2.60
C PHE A 399 -4.56 0.94 1.84
N GLY A 400 -3.44 0.31 2.21
CA GLY A 400 -2.95 -0.93 1.60
C GLY A 400 -3.98 -2.06 1.68
N ASN A 401 -4.65 -2.21 2.82
CA ASN A 401 -5.71 -3.20 3.01
C ASN A 401 -6.99 -2.90 2.24
N LYS A 402 -7.39 -1.62 2.13
CA LYS A 402 -8.56 -1.18 1.34
C LYS A 402 -8.40 -1.51 -0.14
N TYR A 403 -7.26 -1.18 -0.70
CA TYR A 403 -6.99 -1.32 -2.13
C TYR A 403 -6.26 -2.61 -2.50
N LYS A 404 -5.92 -3.45 -1.52
CA LYS A 404 -5.17 -4.71 -1.71
C LYS A 404 -3.84 -4.54 -2.42
N ILE A 405 -3.11 -3.47 -2.09
CA ILE A 405 -1.82 -3.13 -2.67
C ILE A 405 -0.67 -3.35 -1.68
N LEU A 406 0.54 -3.46 -2.22
CA LEU A 406 1.77 -3.55 -1.44
C LEU A 406 2.19 -2.18 -0.91
N THR A 407 2.63 -2.11 0.34
CA THR A 407 3.12 -0.87 0.93
C THR A 407 4.48 -1.07 1.57
N PHE A 408 5.44 -0.22 1.18
CA PHE A 408 6.82 -0.24 1.65
C PHE A 408 7.18 1.10 2.28
N LEU A 409 7.77 1.06 3.47
CA LEU A 409 8.19 2.25 4.20
C LEU A 409 9.64 2.10 4.63
N THR A 410 10.51 2.99 4.20
CA THR A 410 11.86 3.07 4.76
C THR A 410 11.87 3.97 5.98
N MET A 411 12.66 3.63 6.98
CA MET A 411 12.77 4.40 8.22
C MET A 411 14.21 4.56 8.66
N GLN A 412 14.50 5.68 9.31
CA GLN A 412 15.79 5.91 9.92
C GLN A 412 15.78 5.48 11.40
N LEU A 413 16.78 4.69 11.79
CA LEU A 413 17.02 4.38 13.20
C LEU A 413 17.82 5.51 13.85
N THR A 414 17.46 5.87 15.05
CA THR A 414 18.24 6.81 15.86
C THR A 414 19.49 6.10 16.40
N PRO A 415 20.69 6.68 16.28
CA PRO A 415 21.90 6.06 16.80
C PRO A 415 21.86 6.02 18.32
N ALA A 416 21.52 4.89 18.91
CA ALA A 416 21.59 4.73 20.35
C ALA A 416 23.03 4.57 20.86
N THR A 417 23.94 3.98 20.07
CA THR A 417 25.38 3.88 20.30
C THR A 417 26.06 3.41 19.01
N THR A 418 26.81 4.27 18.36
CA THR A 418 27.32 4.10 17.00
C THR A 418 28.38 3.02 16.81
N ASP A 419 29.01 2.52 17.87
CA ASP A 419 30.24 1.73 17.78
C ASP A 419 30.15 0.32 18.37
N LYS A 420 28.97 -0.22 18.56
CA LYS A 420 28.83 -1.56 19.13
C LYS A 420 28.19 -2.52 18.11
N ASN A 421 28.81 -3.69 17.99
CA ASN A 421 28.24 -4.84 17.30
C ASN A 421 26.91 -5.22 17.96
N ALA A 422 25.82 -4.59 17.56
CA ALA A 422 24.53 -4.76 18.17
C ALA A 422 23.71 -5.80 17.41
N TYR A 423 23.09 -6.70 18.14
CA TYR A 423 21.98 -7.49 17.65
C TYR A 423 20.76 -6.58 17.59
N LEU A 424 20.31 -6.26 16.37
CA LEU A 424 19.15 -5.40 16.22
C LEU A 424 17.85 -6.15 16.52
N THR A 425 17.08 -5.60 17.42
CA THR A 425 15.76 -6.08 17.80
C THR A 425 14.73 -4.95 17.61
N VAL A 426 13.47 -5.26 17.80
CA VAL A 426 12.40 -4.25 17.88
C VAL A 426 12.75 -3.12 18.88
N GLY A 427 13.60 -3.44 19.88
CA GLY A 427 14.09 -2.46 20.85
C GLY A 427 14.79 -1.25 20.24
N GLU A 428 15.46 -1.43 19.09
CA GLU A 428 16.23 -0.40 18.39
C GLU A 428 15.34 0.63 17.66
N LEU A 429 14.05 0.35 17.50
CA LEU A 429 13.08 1.30 16.97
C LEU A 429 12.80 2.45 17.96
N SER A 430 13.48 2.45 19.12
CA SER A 430 13.31 3.48 20.17
C SER A 430 11.84 3.71 20.50
N GLU A 431 11.39 4.91 20.27
CA GLU A 431 10.02 5.36 20.52
C GLU A 431 9.01 4.78 19.53
N CYS A 432 9.45 4.33 18.35
CA CYS A 432 8.59 3.81 17.29
C CYS A 432 8.25 2.31 17.43
N LYS A 433 8.51 1.65 18.58
CA LYS A 433 8.22 0.22 18.79
C LYS A 433 6.78 -0.18 18.47
N ALA A 434 5.85 0.73 18.62
CA ALA A 434 4.43 0.49 18.31
C ALA A 434 4.16 0.18 16.82
N ILE A 435 5.05 0.57 15.89
CA ILE A 435 4.96 0.26 14.45
C ILE A 435 4.93 -1.26 14.22
N VAL A 436 5.57 -2.04 15.06
CA VAL A 436 5.56 -3.50 14.98
C VAL A 436 4.15 -4.08 14.97
N THR A 437 3.20 -3.41 15.62
CA THR A 437 1.80 -3.87 15.63
C THR A 437 1.16 -3.82 14.25
N VAL A 438 1.57 -2.86 13.42
CA VAL A 438 1.06 -2.63 12.07
C VAL A 438 1.86 -3.42 11.01
N ALA A 439 3.17 -3.60 11.23
CA ALA A 439 4.06 -4.23 10.26
C ALA A 439 3.68 -5.69 9.94
N ASP A 440 3.67 -6.03 8.67
CA ASP A 440 3.66 -7.42 8.19
C ASP A 440 5.06 -7.99 8.10
N LEU A 441 5.99 -7.18 7.57
CA LEU A 441 7.42 -7.46 7.55
C LEU A 441 8.18 -6.29 8.18
N LEU A 442 9.21 -6.60 8.95
CA LEU A 442 10.11 -5.59 9.52
C LEU A 442 11.56 -6.05 9.37
N PHE A 443 12.27 -5.35 8.50
CA PHE A 443 13.69 -5.49 8.29
C PHE A 443 14.45 -4.41 9.04
N LEU A 444 15.43 -4.80 9.86
CA LEU A 444 16.39 -3.89 10.45
C LEU A 444 17.75 -4.12 9.79
N VAL A 445 18.39 -3.05 9.34
CA VAL A 445 19.64 -3.13 8.57
C VAL A 445 20.75 -2.36 9.28
N ARG A 446 21.94 -2.98 9.41
CA ARG A 446 23.14 -2.31 9.87
C ARG A 446 24.38 -2.72 9.07
N ARG A 447 25.43 -1.92 9.18
CA ARG A 447 26.75 -2.29 8.66
C ARG A 447 27.39 -3.38 9.52
N VAL A 448 28.14 -4.26 8.90
CA VAL A 448 29.07 -5.15 9.60
C VAL A 448 30.28 -4.32 10.07
N ILE A 449 30.59 -4.39 11.35
CA ILE A 449 31.72 -3.72 11.99
C ILE A 449 32.52 -4.81 12.69
N ASN A 450 33.63 -5.23 12.19
CA ASN A 450 34.49 -6.26 12.80
C ASN A 450 33.79 -7.54 13.28
N ASP A 451 32.53 -7.77 12.92
CA ASP A 451 31.75 -8.95 13.36
C ASP A 451 32.26 -10.26 12.76
N LEU A 452 33.03 -10.17 11.67
CA LEU A 452 33.60 -11.32 10.96
C LEU A 452 35.03 -11.62 11.39
N GLU A 453 35.68 -10.74 12.18
CA GLU A 453 37.05 -10.92 12.65
C GLU A 453 37.09 -11.76 13.91
N LEU A 454 38.07 -12.66 14.00
CA LEU A 454 38.33 -13.58 15.13
C LEU A 454 39.15 -12.94 16.27
N ASP A 455 38.79 -11.74 16.72
CA ASP A 455 39.44 -11.17 17.90
C ASP A 455 38.77 -11.65 19.19
N GLU A 456 39.45 -12.50 19.96
CA GLU A 456 38.88 -13.16 21.13
C GLU A 456 38.68 -12.24 22.35
N LYS A 457 39.35 -11.07 22.39
CA LYS A 457 39.43 -10.29 23.65
C LYS A 457 38.30 -9.26 23.85
N ASN A 458 37.66 -8.77 22.79
CA ASN A 458 36.79 -7.59 22.88
C ASN A 458 35.38 -7.72 22.32
N LYS A 459 34.96 -8.87 21.82
CA LYS A 459 33.68 -9.01 21.12
C LYS A 459 32.62 -9.72 21.92
N LYS A 460 31.45 -9.08 22.04
CA LYS A 460 30.26 -9.69 22.63
C LYS A 460 29.56 -10.65 21.67
N TYR A 461 29.70 -10.46 20.35
CA TYR A 461 29.01 -11.23 19.34
C TYR A 461 29.93 -11.56 18.18
N TYR A 462 29.87 -12.82 17.74
CA TYR A 462 30.50 -13.28 16.51
C TYR A 462 29.45 -13.71 15.53
N LEU A 463 29.66 -13.39 14.25
CA LEU A 463 28.85 -13.86 13.17
C LEU A 463 29.44 -15.16 12.63
N ASN A 464 28.58 -16.17 12.54
CA ASN A 464 28.88 -17.42 11.85
C ASN A 464 27.96 -17.52 10.61
N PRO A 465 28.35 -16.96 9.47
CA PRO A 465 27.61 -17.09 8.23
C PRO A 465 27.64 -18.54 7.72
N TYR A 466 26.50 -19.01 7.24
CA TYR A 466 26.37 -20.35 6.68
C TYR A 466 25.36 -20.38 5.52
N ARG A 467 25.52 -21.40 4.68
CA ARG A 467 24.53 -21.81 3.67
C ARG A 467 23.87 -23.09 4.08
N LEU A 468 22.67 -23.33 3.61
CA LEU A 468 22.02 -24.61 3.73
C LEU A 468 22.41 -25.46 2.53
N LYS A 469 23.02 -26.61 2.76
CA LYS A 469 23.38 -27.60 1.75
C LYS A 469 22.59 -28.87 2.00
N TYR A 470 21.90 -29.32 0.98
CA TYR A 470 21.18 -30.58 1.08
C TYR A 470 22.17 -31.75 1.08
N ASN A 471 22.05 -32.62 2.06
CA ASN A 471 22.83 -33.85 2.18
C ASN A 471 21.96 -35.01 1.67
N GLU A 472 22.34 -35.57 0.51
CA GLU A 472 21.60 -36.67 -0.13
C GLU A 472 21.62 -37.98 0.69
N VAL A 473 22.58 -38.13 1.60
CA VAL A 473 22.71 -39.34 2.45
C VAL A 473 21.79 -39.30 3.67
N THR A 474 21.67 -38.11 4.29
CA THR A 474 20.81 -37.91 5.47
C THR A 474 19.41 -37.43 5.10
N GLU A 475 19.20 -37.04 3.83
CA GLU A 475 17.98 -36.37 3.33
C GLU A 475 17.62 -35.10 4.10
N GLU A 476 18.60 -34.42 4.69
CA GLU A 476 18.43 -33.23 5.50
C GLU A 476 19.28 -32.07 4.99
N TYR A 477 18.88 -30.84 5.33
CA TYR A 477 19.69 -29.63 5.09
C TYR A 477 20.68 -29.42 6.23
N GLU A 478 21.97 -29.46 5.91
CA GLU A 478 23.06 -29.19 6.83
C GLU A 478 23.62 -27.77 6.67
N ARG A 479 24.21 -27.23 7.75
CA ARG A 479 24.85 -25.92 7.72
C ARG A 479 26.28 -26.04 7.24
N GLU A 480 26.57 -25.44 6.07
CA GLU A 480 27.92 -25.24 5.58
C GLU A 480 28.39 -23.82 5.95
N TYR A 481 29.33 -23.72 6.89
CA TYR A 481 29.83 -22.44 7.38
C TYR A 481 30.78 -21.80 6.35
N ILE A 482 30.58 -20.47 6.11
CA ILE A 482 31.33 -19.70 5.14
C ILE A 482 32.58 -19.16 5.81
N GLN A 483 33.78 -19.46 5.26
CA GLN A 483 35.03 -18.90 5.70
C GLN A 483 35.34 -17.63 4.89
N PHE A 484 35.87 -16.61 5.58
CA PHE A 484 36.31 -15.35 4.99
C PHE A 484 37.80 -15.24 5.01
N ASP A 485 38.40 -14.97 3.88
CA ASP A 485 39.80 -14.63 3.77
C ASP A 485 40.04 -13.12 3.98
N GLU A 486 41.32 -12.68 3.95
CA GLU A 486 41.68 -11.27 4.12
C GLU A 486 41.10 -10.34 3.05
N GLU A 487 40.90 -10.85 1.84
CA GLU A 487 40.28 -10.11 0.73
C GLU A 487 38.76 -9.98 0.93
N ASP A 488 38.13 -11.02 1.45
CA ASP A 488 36.71 -10.98 1.80
C ASP A 488 36.43 -9.98 2.92
N LEU A 489 37.31 -9.94 3.94
CA LEU A 489 37.16 -9.02 5.08
C LEU A 489 37.27 -7.53 4.69
N LYS A 490 37.91 -7.22 3.56
CA LYS A 490 37.99 -5.85 3.01
C LYS A 490 36.71 -5.39 2.31
N LYS A 491 35.78 -6.30 2.01
CA LYS A 491 34.53 -5.99 1.32
C LYS A 491 33.50 -5.37 2.27
N ASP A 492 32.56 -4.59 1.72
CA ASP A 492 31.54 -3.93 2.51
C ASP A 492 30.33 -4.87 2.67
N TYR A 493 29.91 -5.09 3.91
CA TYR A 493 28.83 -6.00 4.26
C TYR A 493 27.74 -5.31 5.08
N ARG A 494 26.52 -5.85 4.96
CA ARG A 494 25.36 -5.48 5.78
C ARG A 494 24.76 -6.71 6.43
N LEU A 495 24.16 -6.50 7.59
CA LEU A 495 23.30 -7.47 8.25
C LEU A 495 21.88 -7.00 8.13
N VAL A 496 21.03 -7.90 7.68
CA VAL A 496 19.58 -7.71 7.67
C VAL A 496 18.97 -8.64 8.72
N PHE A 497 18.27 -8.05 9.67
CA PHE A 497 17.54 -8.74 10.71
C PHE A 497 16.05 -8.72 10.36
N LEU A 498 15.47 -9.86 10.06
CA LEU A 498 14.03 -9.99 9.92
C LEU A 498 13.41 -10.13 11.31
N THR A 499 13.06 -9.01 11.92
CA THR A 499 12.58 -8.96 13.32
C THR A 499 11.09 -9.23 13.46
N LYS A 500 10.33 -9.14 12.38
CA LYS A 500 8.93 -9.54 12.29
C LYS A 500 8.60 -10.04 10.90
N SER A 501 7.84 -11.12 10.84
CA SER A 501 7.19 -11.61 9.62
C SER A 501 5.90 -12.33 10.01
N ARG A 502 4.77 -11.93 9.42
CA ARG A 502 3.49 -12.64 9.60
C ARG A 502 3.43 -13.95 8.83
N ARG A 503 4.41 -14.20 7.94
CA ARG A 503 4.48 -15.41 7.10
C ARG A 503 5.54 -16.40 7.52
N GLY A 504 6.19 -16.16 8.66
CA GLY A 504 7.29 -16.97 9.18
C GLY A 504 8.66 -16.39 8.89
N GLY A 505 9.71 -17.03 9.43
CA GLY A 505 11.11 -16.59 9.25
C GLY A 505 11.55 -15.45 10.16
N ASP A 506 10.73 -14.97 11.08
CA ASP A 506 11.12 -13.97 12.08
C ASP A 506 12.31 -14.47 12.94
N GLY A 507 13.14 -13.53 13.34
CA GLY A 507 14.42 -13.83 14.02
C GLY A 507 15.58 -14.24 13.09
N MET A 508 15.35 -14.31 11.78
CA MET A 508 16.40 -14.60 10.80
C MET A 508 17.35 -13.42 10.64
N ILE A 509 18.65 -13.76 10.48
CA ILE A 509 19.68 -12.79 10.13
C ILE A 509 20.33 -13.24 8.84
N ILE A 510 20.50 -12.29 7.91
CA ILE A 510 21.17 -12.52 6.63
C ILE A 510 22.37 -11.58 6.49
N LEU A 511 23.47 -12.13 6.00
CA LEU A 511 24.63 -11.38 5.60
C LEU A 511 24.50 -11.00 4.12
N LEU A 512 24.56 -9.71 3.84
CA LEU A 512 24.59 -9.15 2.49
C LEU A 512 25.98 -8.58 2.20
N ARG A 513 26.49 -8.84 1.01
CA ARG A 513 27.59 -8.07 0.44
C ARG A 513 27.02 -6.85 -0.27
N PHE A 514 27.56 -5.69 0.04
CA PHE A 514 27.17 -4.43 -0.60
C PHE A 514 28.26 -3.94 -1.56
N ASN A 515 27.85 -3.50 -2.74
CA ASN A 515 28.73 -2.80 -3.67
C ASN A 515 28.17 -1.38 -3.89
N GLY A 516 28.75 -0.41 -3.22
CA GLY A 516 28.32 0.99 -3.31
C GLY A 516 28.62 1.65 -4.66
N THR A 517 29.59 1.12 -5.41
CA THR A 517 29.98 1.66 -6.73
C THR A 517 28.91 1.43 -7.79
N THR A 518 28.30 0.26 -7.77
CA THR A 518 27.25 -0.16 -8.69
C THR A 518 25.88 -0.30 -8.02
N GLY A 519 25.80 -0.05 -6.71
CA GLY A 519 24.52 0.05 -5.97
C GLY A 519 23.77 -1.27 -5.79
N TRP A 520 24.44 -2.43 -5.65
CA TRP A 520 23.74 -3.69 -5.45
C TRP A 520 24.08 -4.38 -4.12
N PHE A 521 23.16 -5.25 -3.71
CA PHE A 521 23.35 -6.18 -2.61
C PHE A 521 23.32 -7.62 -3.13
N LYS A 522 24.08 -8.49 -2.48
CA LYS A 522 24.04 -9.93 -2.74
C LYS A 522 23.98 -10.68 -1.42
N GLU A 523 22.99 -11.54 -1.26
CA GLU A 523 22.92 -12.44 -0.12
C GLU A 523 24.09 -13.43 -0.15
N ILE A 524 24.83 -13.49 0.95
CA ILE A 524 25.96 -14.38 1.13
C ILE A 524 25.53 -15.66 1.84
N GLY A 525 24.74 -15.51 2.88
CA GLY A 525 24.23 -16.63 3.66
C GLY A 525 23.42 -16.18 4.87
N TYR A 526 22.84 -17.15 5.54
CA TYR A 526 22.23 -16.96 6.85
C TYR A 526 23.33 -16.75 7.90
N VAL A 527 22.99 -16.12 9.00
CA VAL A 527 23.91 -15.89 10.10
C VAL A 527 23.42 -16.59 11.36
N SER A 528 24.22 -17.47 11.90
CA SER A 528 24.05 -17.92 13.28
C SER A 528 24.84 -17.04 14.23
N HIS A 529 24.26 -16.72 15.35
CA HIS A 529 24.77 -15.79 16.33
C HIS A 529 25.45 -16.54 17.46
N VAL A 530 26.69 -16.20 17.76
CA VAL A 530 27.39 -16.75 18.92
C VAL A 530 27.68 -15.62 19.90
N TYR A 531 27.00 -15.65 21.04
CA TYR A 531 27.30 -14.75 22.14
C TYR A 531 28.53 -15.25 22.91
N ARG A 532 29.55 -14.42 23.01
CA ARG A 532 30.76 -14.69 23.82
C ARG A 532 30.96 -13.57 24.84
N GLY A 533 30.11 -13.54 25.83
CA GLY A 533 30.28 -12.65 26.97
C GLY A 533 29.97 -13.40 28.27
N PRO A 534 30.33 -12.90 29.44
CA PRO A 534 29.90 -13.48 30.69
C PRO A 534 28.37 -13.44 30.69
N LEU A 535 27.74 -14.60 30.86
CA LEU A 535 26.31 -14.70 31.16
C LEU A 535 26.07 -13.90 32.42
N SER A 536 25.56 -12.69 32.30
CA SER A 536 25.00 -11.98 33.45
C SER A 536 23.67 -12.66 33.76
N TYR A 537 23.66 -13.41 34.81
CA TYR A 537 22.45 -13.91 35.46
C TYR A 537 21.62 -12.76 36.01
#